data_fe9b9092543b9713929c9112be412d48
#
_entry.id   fe9b9092543b9713929c9112be412d48
#
_cell.length_a   1.000
_cell.length_b   1.000
_cell.length_c   1.000
_cell.angle_alpha   90.00
_cell.angle_beta   90.00
_cell.angle_gamma   90.00
#
_symmetry.space_group_name_H-M   'P 1'
#
loop_
_entity.id
_entity.type
_entity.pdbx_description
1 polymer ?
#
loop_
_entity_poly.entity_id
_entity_poly.type
_entity_poly.pdbx_seq_one_letter_code
_entity_poly.pdbx_strand_id
1 'polypeptide(L)'
;MGRLGKLAVSIVAFILLVIGIISVRRAWERRREAGFRDVVAMYSRDLRQGATREDVERYISLHGARPESDSQPDFPDPDPGDILVQLGEEPAPWYCSRQIAYVRLGFDDANRYRSASLKIELQDCM
;
A
#
# COMPACT_ATOMS: atom_id res chain seq x y z
N MET A 1 6.53 -37.60 34.31
CA MET A 1 6.40 -37.48 32.84
C MET A 1 7.61 -38.12 32.19
N GLY A 2 7.40 -39.04 31.28
CA GLY A 2 8.45 -39.64 30.47
C GLY A 2 9.01 -38.67 29.43
N ARG A 3 10.11 -39.06 28.77
CA ARG A 3 10.74 -38.24 27.71
C ARG A 3 9.76 -37.83 26.59
N LEU A 4 8.82 -38.72 26.26
CA LEU A 4 7.76 -38.45 25.27
C LEU A 4 6.82 -37.30 25.69
N GLY A 5 6.46 -37.22 26.96
CA GLY A 5 5.62 -36.13 27.46
C GLY A 5 6.30 -34.77 27.37
N LYS A 6 7.60 -34.70 27.65
CA LYS A 6 8.39 -33.48 27.56
C LYS A 6 8.53 -33.01 26.11
N LEU A 7 8.73 -33.95 25.17
CA LEU A 7 8.77 -33.63 23.74
C LEU A 7 7.42 -33.12 23.23
N ALA A 8 6.33 -33.77 23.63
CA ALA A 8 4.98 -33.32 23.24
C ALA A 8 4.68 -31.88 23.72
N VAL A 9 5.03 -31.58 24.98
CA VAL A 9 4.87 -30.23 25.54
C VAL A 9 5.70 -29.19 24.77
N SER A 10 6.96 -29.54 24.46
CA SER A 10 7.83 -28.63 23.67
C SER A 10 7.30 -28.36 22.28
N ILE A 11 6.78 -29.38 21.60
CA ILE A 11 6.20 -29.22 20.26
C ILE A 11 4.96 -28.32 20.31
N VAL A 12 4.07 -28.53 21.27
CA VAL A 12 2.87 -27.70 21.44
C VAL A 12 3.25 -26.26 21.75
N ALA A 13 4.21 -26.04 22.65
CA ALA A 13 4.69 -24.71 22.97
C ALA A 13 5.29 -23.99 21.75
N PHE A 14 6.05 -24.70 20.92
CA PHE A 14 6.62 -24.17 19.69
C PHE A 14 5.54 -23.80 18.66
N ILE A 15 4.54 -24.66 18.48
CA ILE A 15 3.41 -24.38 17.58
C ILE A 15 2.65 -23.14 18.03
N LEU A 16 2.37 -23.01 19.31
CA LEU A 16 1.68 -21.84 19.87
C LEU A 16 2.50 -20.55 19.68
N LEU A 17 3.81 -20.63 19.85
CA LEU A 17 4.71 -19.50 19.59
C LEU A 17 4.65 -19.05 18.13
N VAL A 18 4.73 -20.00 17.20
CA VAL A 18 4.67 -19.72 15.76
C VAL A 18 3.32 -19.08 15.38
N ILE A 19 2.23 -19.64 15.88
CA ILE A 19 0.88 -19.08 15.67
C ILE A 19 0.80 -17.66 16.22
N GLY A 20 1.34 -17.41 17.40
CA GLY A 20 1.38 -16.09 18.02
C GLY A 20 2.14 -15.07 17.16
N ILE A 21 3.31 -15.44 16.66
CA ILE A 21 4.12 -14.56 15.78
C ILE A 21 3.37 -14.24 14.48
N ILE A 22 2.78 -15.25 13.83
CA ILE A 22 2.02 -15.07 12.59
C ILE A 22 0.82 -14.14 12.84
N SER A 23 0.10 -14.33 13.93
CA SER A 23 -1.06 -13.52 14.29
C SER A 23 -0.70 -12.05 14.52
N VAL A 24 0.41 -11.80 15.23
CA VAL A 24 0.92 -10.44 15.47
C VAL A 24 1.32 -9.78 14.15
N ARG A 25 2.07 -10.48 13.28
CA ARG A 25 2.46 -9.94 11.97
C ARG A 25 1.24 -9.56 11.13
N ARG A 26 0.25 -10.44 11.05
CA ARG A 26 -1.01 -10.17 10.32
C ARG A 26 -1.77 -8.97 10.89
N ALA A 27 -1.81 -8.82 12.21
CA ALA A 27 -2.43 -7.67 12.85
C ALA A 27 -1.72 -6.35 12.49
N TRP A 28 -0.40 -6.36 12.43
CA TRP A 28 0.41 -5.20 12.02
C TRP A 28 0.20 -4.83 10.55
N GLU A 29 0.16 -5.83 9.67
CA GLU A 29 -0.12 -5.63 8.25
C GLU A 29 -1.51 -5.01 8.04
N ARG A 30 -2.54 -5.54 8.72
CA ARG A 30 -3.90 -4.98 8.66
C ARG A 30 -3.97 -3.53 9.15
N ARG A 31 -3.23 -3.19 10.20
CA ARG A 31 -3.17 -1.81 10.70
C ARG A 31 -2.52 -0.86 9.71
N ARG A 32 -1.45 -1.29 9.04
CA ARG A 32 -0.80 -0.51 7.99
C ARG A 32 -1.73 -0.27 6.81
N GLU A 33 -2.35 -1.33 6.32
CA GLU A 33 -3.31 -1.22 5.22
C GLU A 33 -4.49 -0.34 5.58
N ALA A 34 -5.01 -0.44 6.80
CA ALA A 34 -6.07 0.43 7.29
C ALA A 34 -5.62 1.91 7.28
N GLY A 35 -4.40 2.20 7.70
CA GLY A 35 -3.82 3.54 7.62
C GLY A 35 -3.74 4.07 6.18
N PHE A 36 -3.30 3.25 5.24
CA PHE A 36 -3.26 3.63 3.82
C PHE A 36 -4.65 3.83 3.23
N ARG A 37 -5.59 2.97 3.56
CA ARG A 37 -6.99 3.12 3.13
C ARG A 37 -7.64 4.38 3.69
N ASP A 38 -7.33 4.75 4.92
CA ASP A 38 -7.80 5.99 5.53
C ASP A 38 -7.29 7.23 4.78
N VAL A 39 -6.03 7.22 4.33
CA VAL A 39 -5.47 8.28 3.50
C VAL A 39 -6.16 8.33 2.14
N VAL A 40 -6.38 7.19 1.48
CA VAL A 40 -7.13 7.12 0.22
C VAL A 40 -8.55 7.66 0.40
N ALA A 41 -9.22 7.31 1.48
CA ALA A 41 -10.55 7.83 1.80
C ALA A 41 -10.55 9.35 2.02
N MET A 42 -9.51 9.89 2.64
CA MET A 42 -9.32 11.33 2.81
C MET A 42 -9.21 12.03 1.45
N TYR A 43 -8.38 11.52 0.53
CA TYR A 43 -8.26 12.05 -0.83
C TYR A 43 -9.60 12.00 -1.58
N SER A 44 -10.31 10.87 -1.49
CA SER A 44 -11.62 10.71 -2.13
C SER A 44 -12.68 11.66 -1.59
N ARG A 45 -12.63 11.97 -0.30
CA ARG A 45 -13.57 12.89 0.36
C ARG A 45 -13.27 14.35 0.04
N ASP A 46 -11.99 14.73 0.08
CA ASP A 46 -11.58 16.13 -0.03
C ASP A 46 -11.49 16.58 -1.49
N LEU A 47 -11.18 15.69 -2.42
CA LEU A 47 -11.12 15.97 -3.85
C LEU A 47 -12.49 15.73 -4.50
N ARG A 48 -13.02 16.75 -5.14
CA ARG A 48 -14.29 16.64 -5.88
C ARG A 48 -14.06 16.09 -7.27
N GLN A 49 -14.97 15.24 -7.74
CA GLN A 49 -14.97 14.80 -9.13
C GLN A 49 -15.07 16.00 -10.07
N GLY A 50 -14.26 16.01 -11.12
CA GLY A 50 -14.17 17.11 -12.06
C GLY A 50 -13.19 18.21 -11.66
N ALA A 51 -12.48 18.09 -10.53
CA ALA A 51 -11.39 18.99 -10.16
C ALA A 51 -10.30 18.98 -11.25
N THR A 52 -9.68 20.14 -11.50
CA THR A 52 -8.59 20.25 -12.45
C THR A 52 -7.32 19.59 -11.91
N ARG A 53 -6.41 19.18 -12.81
CA ARG A 53 -5.11 18.64 -12.41
C ARG A 53 -4.35 19.60 -11.50
N GLU A 54 -4.41 20.89 -11.77
CA GLU A 54 -3.76 21.92 -10.95
C GLU A 54 -4.31 21.97 -9.53
N ASP A 55 -5.62 21.84 -9.36
CA ASP A 55 -6.27 21.78 -8.05
C ASP A 55 -5.82 20.54 -7.26
N VAL A 56 -5.71 19.40 -7.93
CA VAL A 56 -5.23 18.15 -7.34
C VAL A 56 -3.76 18.27 -6.92
N GLU A 57 -2.90 18.80 -7.76
CA GLU A 57 -1.48 19.01 -7.46
C GLU A 57 -1.30 19.99 -6.29
N ARG A 58 -2.10 21.04 -6.23
CA ARG A 58 -2.13 21.98 -5.10
C ARG A 58 -2.52 21.29 -3.79
N TYR A 59 -3.55 20.47 -3.83
CA TYR A 59 -3.98 19.68 -2.66
C TYR A 59 -2.87 18.77 -2.16
N ILE A 60 -2.20 18.05 -3.07
CA ILE A 60 -1.07 17.15 -2.73
C ILE A 60 0.06 17.96 -2.08
N SER A 61 0.41 19.10 -2.64
CA SER A 61 1.48 19.97 -2.11
C SER A 61 1.16 20.52 -0.73
N LEU A 62 -0.10 20.88 -0.48
CA LEU A 62 -0.57 21.37 0.83
C LEU A 62 -0.46 20.29 1.92
N HIS A 63 -0.52 19.01 1.55
CA HIS A 63 -0.36 17.87 2.47
C HIS A 63 1.09 17.38 2.57
N GLY A 64 2.06 18.15 2.05
CA GLY A 64 3.49 17.84 2.15
C GLY A 64 3.97 16.65 1.30
N ALA A 65 3.14 16.17 0.37
CA ALA A 65 3.48 15.10 -0.53
C ALA A 65 3.99 15.62 -1.88
N ARG A 66 4.68 14.76 -2.63
CA ARG A 66 5.13 15.04 -4.00
C ARG A 66 4.36 14.16 -4.97
N PRO A 67 3.74 14.75 -6.01
CA PRO A 67 3.13 13.97 -7.06
C PRO A 67 4.21 13.34 -7.95
N GLU A 68 4.05 12.05 -8.25
CA GLU A 68 4.88 11.33 -9.20
C GLU A 68 4.03 10.96 -10.42
N SER A 69 4.64 10.98 -11.60
CA SER A 69 3.97 10.50 -12.80
C SER A 69 3.91 8.97 -12.80
N ASP A 70 2.75 8.41 -13.09
CA ASP A 70 2.56 6.95 -13.21
C ASP A 70 3.07 6.44 -14.59
N SER A 71 4.22 6.93 -15.01
CA SER A 71 4.87 6.46 -16.22
C SER A 71 6.03 5.54 -15.86
N GLN A 72 5.79 4.24 -15.84
CA GLN A 72 6.87 3.26 -15.80
C GLN A 72 7.35 2.97 -17.22
N PRO A 73 8.66 3.14 -17.50
CA PRO A 73 9.18 2.90 -18.83
C PRO A 73 9.06 1.43 -19.29
N ASP A 74 8.97 0.49 -18.35
CA ASP A 74 8.94 -0.95 -18.65
C ASP A 74 7.53 -1.54 -18.77
N PHE A 75 6.51 -0.83 -18.32
CA PHE A 75 5.11 -1.24 -18.43
C PHE A 75 4.29 -0.07 -18.94
N PRO A 76 3.80 -0.13 -20.18
CA PRO A 76 2.90 0.90 -20.69
C PRO A 76 1.65 0.94 -19.81
N ASP A 77 1.52 2.00 -19.05
CA ASP A 77 0.30 2.24 -18.28
C ASP A 77 -0.84 2.50 -19.27
N PRO A 78 -1.98 1.78 -19.14
CA PRO A 78 -3.14 2.04 -19.98
C PRO A 78 -3.72 3.46 -19.81
N ASP A 79 -3.43 4.13 -18.70
CA ASP A 79 -3.90 5.49 -18.42
C ASP A 79 -2.72 6.45 -18.16
N PRO A 80 -2.00 6.89 -19.21
CA PRO A 80 -0.91 7.85 -19.06
C PRO A 80 -1.47 9.21 -18.62
N GLY A 81 -1.35 9.56 -17.38
CA GLY A 81 -1.83 10.81 -16.83
C GLY A 81 -2.29 10.71 -15.39
N ASP A 82 -2.37 9.52 -14.85
CA ASP A 82 -2.63 9.33 -13.44
C ASP A 82 -1.46 9.84 -12.58
N ILE A 83 -1.78 10.32 -11.40
CA ILE A 83 -0.80 10.80 -10.43
C ILE A 83 -0.67 9.77 -9.31
N LEU A 84 0.57 9.43 -8.98
CA LEU A 84 0.89 8.58 -7.82
C LEU A 84 1.43 9.44 -6.68
N VAL A 85 0.91 9.21 -5.50
CA VAL A 85 1.40 9.81 -4.25
C VAL A 85 1.91 8.70 -3.34
N GLN A 86 3.20 8.71 -3.04
CA GLN A 86 3.80 7.71 -2.17
C GLN A 86 3.31 7.86 -0.73
N LEU A 87 2.78 6.78 -0.17
CA LEU A 87 2.32 6.72 1.22
C LEU A 87 3.38 6.15 2.16
N GLY A 88 4.12 5.13 1.70
CA GLY A 88 5.14 4.49 2.51
C GLY A 88 5.59 3.17 1.93
N GLU A 89 6.55 2.54 2.60
CA GLU A 89 7.06 1.22 2.25
C GLU A 89 6.45 0.16 3.16
N GLU A 90 6.15 -0.99 2.60
CA GLU A 90 5.75 -2.19 3.32
C GLU A 90 6.84 -3.27 3.24
N PRO A 91 6.84 -4.26 4.15
CA PRO A 91 7.72 -5.41 4.02
C PRO A 91 7.45 -6.15 2.71
N ALA A 92 8.47 -6.23 1.86
CA ALA A 92 8.39 -6.94 0.58
C ALA A 92 8.44 -8.46 0.80
N PRO A 93 7.82 -9.25 -0.12
CA PRO A 93 8.07 -10.68 -0.16
C PRO A 93 9.55 -10.95 -0.42
N TRP A 94 10.02 -12.16 -0.10
CA TRP A 94 11.44 -12.51 -0.20
C TRP A 94 12.02 -12.39 -1.63
N TYR A 95 11.17 -12.47 -2.64
CA TYR A 95 11.55 -12.37 -4.07
C TYR A 95 11.55 -10.93 -4.61
N CYS A 96 11.21 -9.94 -3.79
CA CYS A 96 11.24 -8.53 -4.15
C CYS A 96 12.04 -7.73 -3.12
N SER A 97 12.71 -6.68 -3.55
CA SER A 97 13.48 -5.81 -2.65
C SER A 97 12.59 -4.81 -1.92
N ARG A 98 11.58 -4.28 -2.59
CA ARG A 98 10.74 -3.21 -2.04
C ARG A 98 9.29 -3.42 -2.41
N GLN A 99 8.42 -3.00 -1.49
CA GLN A 99 6.98 -2.89 -1.70
C GLN A 99 6.55 -1.50 -1.27
N ILE A 100 6.02 -0.72 -2.21
CA ILE A 100 5.65 0.68 -1.97
C ILE A 100 4.14 0.84 -2.17
N ALA A 101 3.50 1.53 -1.23
CA ALA A 101 2.09 1.87 -1.32
C ALA A 101 1.92 3.29 -1.86
N TYR A 102 1.03 3.46 -2.82
CA TYR A 102 0.68 4.73 -3.45
C TYR A 102 -0.81 4.98 -3.41
N VAL A 103 -1.20 6.25 -3.33
CA VAL A 103 -2.53 6.69 -3.77
C VAL A 103 -2.45 6.97 -5.27
N ARG A 104 -3.26 6.28 -6.04
CA ARG A 104 -3.42 6.52 -7.47
C ARG A 104 -4.61 7.46 -7.69
N LEU A 105 -4.33 8.62 -8.22
CA LEU A 105 -5.33 9.61 -8.59
C LEU A 105 -5.61 9.51 -10.08
N GLY A 106 -6.78 8.98 -10.43
CA GLY A 106 -7.21 8.78 -11.80
C GLY A 106 -7.85 10.04 -12.39
N PHE A 107 -7.55 10.33 -13.66
CA PHE A 107 -8.10 11.42 -14.43
C PHE A 107 -8.88 10.88 -15.62
N ASP A 108 -9.88 11.62 -16.05
CA ASP A 108 -10.65 11.33 -17.27
C ASP A 108 -9.95 11.88 -18.52
N ASP A 109 -10.56 11.65 -19.70
CA ASP A 109 -10.03 12.13 -20.97
C ASP A 109 -9.91 13.66 -21.06
N ALA A 110 -10.70 14.39 -20.27
CA ALA A 110 -10.63 15.84 -20.15
C ALA A 110 -9.60 16.32 -19.10
N ASN A 111 -8.76 15.40 -18.58
CA ASN A 111 -7.74 15.67 -17.57
C ASN A 111 -8.33 16.22 -16.25
N ARG A 112 -9.51 15.74 -15.89
CA ARG A 112 -10.20 16.06 -14.63
C ARG A 112 -10.22 14.88 -13.70
N TYR A 113 -10.12 15.15 -12.41
CA TYR A 113 -10.11 14.12 -11.37
C TYR A 113 -11.37 13.24 -11.42
N ARG A 114 -11.17 11.93 -11.41
CA ARG A 114 -12.23 10.93 -11.43
C ARG A 114 -12.33 10.12 -10.14
N SER A 115 -11.21 9.57 -9.68
CA SER A 115 -11.21 8.67 -8.52
C SER A 115 -9.83 8.55 -7.88
N ALA A 116 -9.82 8.15 -6.60
CA ALA A 116 -8.62 7.76 -5.87
C ALA A 116 -8.69 6.28 -5.50
N SER A 117 -7.56 5.60 -5.60
CA SER A 117 -7.44 4.18 -5.25
C SER A 117 -6.07 3.89 -4.63
N LEU A 118 -5.99 2.78 -3.91
CA LEU A 118 -4.72 2.29 -3.36
C LEU A 118 -4.00 1.45 -4.42
N LYS A 119 -2.74 1.76 -4.70
CA LYS A 119 -1.86 0.97 -5.55
C LYS A 119 -0.68 0.47 -4.74
N ILE A 120 -0.42 -0.82 -4.79
CA ILE A 120 0.75 -1.43 -4.19
C ILE A 120 1.67 -1.90 -5.31
N GLU A 121 2.91 -1.46 -5.28
CA GLU A 121 3.91 -1.77 -6.29
C GLU A 121 5.07 -2.55 -5.69
N LEU A 122 5.41 -3.66 -6.33
CA LEU A 122 6.56 -4.47 -6.00
C LEU A 122 7.73 -4.05 -6.89
N GLN A 123 8.88 -3.79 -6.29
CA GLN A 123 10.09 -3.36 -7.00
C GLN A 123 11.21 -4.37 -6.86
N ASP A 124 12.06 -4.45 -7.88
CA ASP A 124 13.24 -5.31 -7.93
C ASP A 124 12.92 -6.77 -7.57
N CYS A 125 11.91 -7.32 -8.21
CA CYS A 125 11.53 -8.72 -8.07
C CYS A 125 12.37 -9.63 -8.97
N MET A 126 12.73 -10.78 -8.42
CA MET A 126 13.41 -11.84 -9.18
C MET A 126 12.43 -12.61 -10.09
#